data_9836d78e83a25499e7f09383a24e54a2
#
_entry.id   9836d78e83a25499e7f09383a24e54a2
#
_cell.length_a   1.000
_cell.length_b   1.000
_cell.length_c   1.000
_cell.angle_alpha   90.00
_cell.angle_beta   90.00
_cell.angle_gamma   90.00
#
_symmetry.space_group_name_H-M   'P 1'
#
loop_
_entity.id
_entity.type
_entity.pdbx_description
1 polymer ?
#
loop_
_entity_poly.entity_id
_entity_poly.type
_entity_poly.pdbx_seq_one_letter_code
_entity_poly.pdbx_strand_id
1 'polypeptide(L)'
;MDWTPIWHQAAAPAFAMGFLAGKKKTVVYSVISQVSGEKLRVRFSNHYGRKPYTIGGLTVWAQGEMHTVTRDGSCVFTVPAGESCYSDALTLPVTMGEELEIRLYYASKVMDSNMIEENAVSYQGNHTTDRELPPPRREKYMEQYSLYEAIPGMDQIEVFTGQPSKIIVAFGDSITALNRWVKPLQRRLFDAYGGDYALMNAGISGNCLLYDIPVSYTHLTLPTILR
;
A
#
# COMPACT_ATOMS: atom_id res chain seq x y z
N MET A 1 12.28 -7.59 -17.20
CA MET A 1 11.30 -8.30 -16.33
C MET A 1 10.30 -7.26 -15.87
N ASP A 2 9.08 -7.44 -16.30
CA ASP A 2 8.15 -6.31 -16.34
C ASP A 2 7.09 -6.45 -15.25
N TRP A 3 7.50 -6.08 -14.05
CA TRP A 3 6.61 -5.86 -12.92
C TRP A 3 6.07 -4.44 -12.99
N THR A 4 4.75 -4.30 -13.06
CA THR A 4 4.06 -3.00 -13.10
C THR A 4 3.37 -2.77 -11.77
N PRO A 5 3.66 -1.68 -11.07
CA PRO A 5 2.94 -1.34 -9.85
C PRO A 5 1.49 -0.97 -10.20
N ILE A 6 0.56 -1.53 -9.42
CA ILE A 6 -0.87 -1.24 -9.52
C ILE A 6 -1.37 -0.37 -8.36
N TRP A 7 -0.61 -0.36 -7.28
CA TRP A 7 -0.83 0.49 -6.11
C TRP A 7 0.51 0.87 -5.48
N HIS A 8 0.62 2.10 -5.01
CA HIS A 8 1.79 2.62 -4.30
C HIS A 8 1.38 3.70 -3.31
N GLN A 9 2.07 3.73 -2.16
CA GLN A 9 2.10 4.87 -1.26
C GLN A 9 3.55 5.14 -0.83
N ALA A 10 3.93 6.41 -0.83
CA ALA A 10 5.25 6.79 -0.34
C ALA A 10 5.35 6.54 1.17
N ALA A 11 6.42 5.88 1.60
CA ALA A 11 6.66 5.66 3.03
C ALA A 11 7.07 6.98 3.72
N ALA A 12 6.59 7.18 4.93
CA ALA A 12 6.97 8.24 5.84
C ALA A 12 7.04 7.70 7.27
N PRO A 13 7.80 8.33 8.18
CA PRO A 13 7.85 7.87 9.56
C PRO A 13 6.50 8.11 10.25
N ALA A 14 5.97 7.07 10.87
CA ALA A 14 4.67 7.10 11.56
C ALA A 14 4.68 7.85 12.91
N PHE A 15 5.72 8.63 13.20
CA PHE A 15 5.88 9.29 14.51
C PHE A 15 4.73 10.23 14.85
N ALA A 16 4.26 10.99 13.87
CA ALA A 16 3.15 11.92 14.06
C ALA A 16 1.78 11.22 14.15
N MET A 17 1.74 9.94 13.78
CA MET A 17 0.53 9.15 13.71
C MET A 17 0.70 7.79 14.43
N GLY A 18 1.36 7.78 15.56
CA GLY A 18 1.70 6.57 16.32
C GLY A 18 0.54 5.65 16.67
N PHE A 19 -0.69 6.15 16.61
CA PHE A 19 -1.93 5.40 16.78
C PHE A 19 -2.29 4.55 15.54
N LEU A 20 -1.74 4.87 14.37
CA LEU A 20 -1.98 4.15 13.11
C LEU A 20 -1.03 2.95 12.93
N ALA A 21 0.00 2.84 13.76
CA ALA A 21 0.94 1.75 13.68
C ALA A 21 0.25 0.41 13.94
N GLY A 22 0.18 -0.45 12.92
CA GLY A 22 -0.41 -1.78 13.01
C GLY A 22 0.22 -2.59 14.14
N LYS A 23 -0.61 -3.16 15.01
CA LYS A 23 -0.21 -4.13 16.01
C LYS A 23 -1.40 -5.00 16.37
N LYS A 24 -1.29 -6.30 16.14
CA LYS A 24 -2.38 -7.27 16.36
C LYS A 24 -3.68 -6.88 15.65
N LYS A 25 -3.54 -6.25 14.48
CA LYS A 25 -4.66 -5.83 13.63
C LYS A 25 -4.52 -6.44 12.24
N THR A 26 -5.63 -6.77 11.64
CA THR A 26 -5.72 -7.02 10.21
C THR A 26 -6.17 -5.75 9.52
N VAL A 27 -5.43 -5.29 8.53
CA VAL A 27 -5.86 -4.24 7.61
C VAL A 27 -6.34 -4.91 6.33
N VAL A 28 -7.54 -4.58 5.95
CA VAL A 28 -8.18 -5.03 4.70
C VAL A 28 -8.22 -3.84 3.75
N TYR A 29 -7.68 -4.02 2.56
CA TYR A 29 -7.60 -2.96 1.57
C TYR A 29 -8.05 -3.44 0.20
N SER A 30 -8.87 -2.65 -0.47
CA SER A 30 -9.34 -2.91 -1.83
C SER A 30 -8.51 -2.14 -2.85
N VAL A 31 -7.99 -2.85 -3.84
CA VAL A 31 -7.20 -2.32 -4.95
C VAL A 31 -7.83 -2.73 -6.28
N ILE A 32 -8.03 -1.76 -7.17
CA ILE A 32 -8.43 -2.06 -8.55
C ILE A 32 -7.16 -2.14 -9.40
N SER A 33 -6.94 -3.28 -10.05
CA SER A 33 -5.79 -3.44 -10.93
C SER A 33 -5.89 -2.55 -12.15
N GLN A 34 -4.83 -1.80 -12.42
CA GLN A 34 -4.73 -0.92 -13.60
C GLN A 34 -4.24 -1.65 -14.85
N VAL A 35 -3.73 -2.86 -14.69
CA VAL A 35 -3.14 -3.67 -15.76
C VAL A 35 -3.54 -5.12 -15.59
N SER A 36 -3.42 -5.91 -16.67
CA SER A 36 -3.55 -7.38 -16.61
C SER A 36 -2.18 -8.02 -16.46
N GLY A 37 -2.11 -9.18 -15.81
CA GLY A 37 -0.88 -9.95 -15.70
C GLY A 37 -1.10 -11.32 -15.03
N GLU A 38 -0.01 -12.07 -14.85
CA GLU A 38 -0.06 -13.48 -14.47
C GLU A 38 0.35 -13.74 -13.01
N LYS A 39 1.04 -12.78 -12.39
CA LYS A 39 1.56 -12.92 -11.04
C LYS A 39 1.44 -11.61 -10.29
N LEU A 40 1.32 -11.70 -8.98
CA LEU A 40 1.25 -10.55 -8.07
C LEU A 40 2.32 -10.69 -7.00
N ARG A 41 2.89 -9.57 -6.55
CA ARG A 41 3.72 -9.49 -5.35
C ARG A 41 3.48 -8.19 -4.59
N VAL A 42 3.80 -8.21 -3.30
CA VAL A 42 3.63 -7.08 -2.39
C VAL A 42 4.98 -6.65 -1.85
N ARG A 43 5.25 -5.35 -1.83
CA ARG A 43 6.44 -4.78 -1.21
C ARG A 43 6.11 -4.20 0.16
N PHE A 44 7.04 -4.44 1.07
CA PHE A 44 7.00 -3.93 2.44
C PHE A 44 8.22 -3.07 2.71
N SER A 45 8.01 -1.95 3.39
CA SER A 45 9.06 -1.04 3.84
C SER A 45 9.15 -1.00 5.36
N ASN A 46 10.36 -0.91 5.86
CA ASN A 46 10.69 -0.59 7.24
C ASN A 46 11.84 0.43 7.26
N HIS A 47 11.87 1.28 6.25
CA HIS A 47 12.97 2.23 6.03
C HIS A 47 13.21 3.14 7.24
N TYR A 48 12.14 3.63 7.87
CA TYR A 48 12.21 4.47 9.06
C TYR A 48 12.18 3.69 10.38
N GLY A 49 12.03 2.37 10.31
CA GLY A 49 11.96 1.51 11.48
C GLY A 49 13.33 1.30 12.13
N ARG A 50 13.38 1.41 13.46
CA ARG A 50 14.58 1.08 14.27
C ARG A 50 14.57 -0.35 14.80
N LYS A 51 13.48 -1.06 14.60
CA LYS A 51 13.29 -2.46 14.99
C LYS A 51 12.58 -3.20 13.87
N PRO A 52 12.86 -4.49 13.71
CA PRO A 52 12.11 -5.30 12.75
C PRO A 52 10.63 -5.36 13.14
N TYR A 53 9.76 -5.53 12.15
CA TYR A 53 8.35 -5.84 12.39
C TYR A 53 7.96 -7.14 11.69
N THR A 54 6.89 -7.76 12.20
CA THR A 54 6.44 -9.07 11.73
C THR A 54 5.05 -8.95 11.09
N ILE A 55 4.95 -9.45 9.87
CA ILE A 55 3.69 -9.79 9.20
C ILE A 55 3.33 -11.20 9.65
N GLY A 56 2.18 -11.35 10.27
CA GLY A 56 1.68 -12.65 10.77
C GLY A 56 0.70 -13.33 9.84
N GLY A 57 0.42 -12.71 8.67
CA GLY A 57 -0.41 -13.26 7.60
C GLY A 57 -0.62 -12.23 6.49
N LEU A 58 -0.62 -12.73 5.27
CA LEU A 58 -0.91 -11.95 4.06
C LEU A 58 -1.74 -12.82 3.12
N THR A 59 -2.90 -12.33 2.73
CA THR A 59 -3.76 -12.98 1.74
C THR A 59 -4.25 -11.99 0.70
N VAL A 60 -4.47 -12.50 -0.50
CA VAL A 60 -5.14 -11.81 -1.60
C VAL A 60 -6.43 -12.54 -1.88
N TRP A 61 -7.53 -11.82 -1.86
CA TRP A 61 -8.83 -12.33 -2.25
C TRP A 61 -9.16 -11.77 -3.63
N ALA A 62 -9.38 -12.66 -4.57
CA ALA A 62 -9.68 -12.35 -5.95
C ALA A 62 -10.73 -13.35 -6.46
N GLN A 63 -11.72 -12.89 -7.21
CA GLN A 63 -12.76 -13.74 -7.82
C GLN A 63 -13.51 -14.62 -6.80
N GLY A 64 -13.59 -14.18 -5.54
CA GLY A 64 -14.23 -14.94 -4.45
C GLY A 64 -13.34 -16.03 -3.83
N GLU A 65 -12.09 -16.17 -4.27
CA GLU A 65 -11.12 -17.11 -3.75
C GLU A 65 -10.02 -16.43 -2.93
N MET A 66 -9.53 -17.14 -1.93
CA MET A 66 -8.44 -16.69 -1.06
C MET A 66 -7.12 -17.32 -1.50
N HIS A 67 -6.11 -16.50 -1.66
CA HIS A 67 -4.75 -16.90 -1.99
C HIS A 67 -3.80 -16.46 -0.88
N THR A 68 -3.08 -17.40 -0.28
CA THR A 68 -2.05 -17.09 0.71
C THR A 68 -0.80 -16.60 0.02
N VAL A 69 -0.25 -15.49 0.50
CA VAL A 69 1.02 -14.93 0.03
C VAL A 69 2.09 -15.19 1.09
N THR A 70 3.25 -15.65 0.64
CA THR A 70 4.38 -16.00 1.49
C THR A 70 5.58 -15.10 1.24
N ARG A 71 6.59 -15.22 2.09
CA ARG A 71 7.94 -14.77 1.81
C ARG A 71 8.92 -15.87 2.19
N ASP A 72 9.78 -16.24 1.24
CA ASP A 72 10.69 -17.39 1.37
C ASP A 72 9.94 -18.67 1.80
N GLY A 73 8.71 -18.86 1.27
CA GLY A 73 7.81 -19.96 1.59
C GLY A 73 7.11 -19.88 2.96
N SER A 74 7.33 -18.83 3.74
CA SER A 74 6.71 -18.65 5.07
C SER A 74 5.53 -17.68 5.02
N CYS A 75 4.40 -18.08 5.65
CA CYS A 75 3.25 -17.19 5.86
C CYS A 75 3.51 -16.13 6.92
N VAL A 76 4.47 -16.36 7.81
CA VAL A 76 4.88 -15.41 8.84
C VAL A 76 6.30 -14.98 8.56
N PHE A 77 6.53 -13.71 8.38
CA PHE A 77 7.85 -13.19 8.03
C PHE A 77 8.14 -11.84 8.68
N THR A 78 9.42 -11.52 8.75
CA THR A 78 9.91 -10.30 9.38
C THR A 78 10.53 -9.38 8.33
N VAL A 79 10.21 -8.09 8.44
CA VAL A 79 10.85 -7.02 7.67
C VAL A 79 11.92 -6.38 8.55
N PRO A 80 13.21 -6.49 8.19
CA PRO A 80 14.31 -5.93 8.99
C PRO A 80 14.22 -4.41 9.10
N ALA A 81 14.84 -3.88 10.15
CA ALA A 81 14.91 -2.42 10.36
C ALA A 81 15.78 -1.76 9.27
N GLY A 82 15.31 -0.64 8.72
CA GLY A 82 16.00 0.12 7.68
C GLY A 82 15.89 -0.48 6.28
N GLU A 83 15.17 -1.60 6.10
CA GLU A 83 15.12 -2.33 4.85
C GLU A 83 13.70 -2.35 4.24
N SER A 84 13.66 -2.76 2.98
CA SER A 84 12.44 -3.10 2.25
C SER A 84 12.56 -4.50 1.67
N CYS A 85 11.45 -5.20 1.53
CA CYS A 85 11.43 -6.54 0.94
C CYS A 85 10.16 -6.79 0.15
N TYR A 86 10.23 -7.75 -0.77
CA TYR A 86 9.05 -8.26 -1.47
C TYR A 86 8.56 -9.58 -0.85
N SER A 87 7.27 -9.85 -0.98
CA SER A 87 6.73 -11.20 -0.85
C SER A 87 7.24 -12.09 -1.97
N ASP A 88 7.03 -13.39 -1.84
CA ASP A 88 7.10 -14.29 -2.98
C ASP A 88 6.06 -13.89 -4.04
N ALA A 89 6.36 -14.20 -5.29
CA ALA A 89 5.43 -13.98 -6.38
C ALA A 89 4.28 -15.00 -6.30
N LEU A 90 3.08 -14.53 -6.07
CA LEU A 90 1.86 -15.33 -6.15
C LEU A 90 1.49 -15.53 -7.62
N THR A 91 1.39 -16.76 -8.08
CA THR A 91 0.79 -17.06 -9.40
C THR A 91 -0.72 -16.86 -9.29
N LEU A 92 -1.18 -15.74 -9.81
CA LEU A 92 -2.57 -15.30 -9.80
C LEU A 92 -2.79 -14.46 -11.06
N PRO A 93 -3.56 -14.96 -12.03
CA PRO A 93 -4.00 -14.15 -13.16
C PRO A 93 -4.85 -12.99 -12.66
N VAL A 94 -4.43 -11.78 -12.98
CA VAL A 94 -5.12 -10.53 -12.65
C VAL A 94 -5.57 -9.87 -13.93
N THR A 95 -6.82 -9.47 -13.98
CA THR A 95 -7.39 -8.76 -15.12
C THR A 95 -7.48 -7.26 -14.81
N MET A 96 -7.18 -6.44 -15.79
CA MET A 96 -7.37 -4.99 -15.70
C MET A 96 -8.83 -4.66 -15.31
N GLY A 97 -8.98 -3.78 -14.31
CA GLY A 97 -10.29 -3.45 -13.74
C GLY A 97 -10.77 -4.39 -12.63
N GLU A 98 -10.07 -5.48 -12.40
CA GLU A 98 -10.38 -6.42 -11.32
C GLU A 98 -10.10 -5.81 -9.95
N GLU A 99 -11.02 -6.01 -9.03
CA GLU A 99 -10.87 -5.62 -7.63
C GLU A 99 -10.20 -6.76 -6.85
N LEU A 100 -9.10 -6.43 -6.19
CA LEU A 100 -8.34 -7.31 -5.33
C LEU A 100 -8.49 -6.83 -3.88
N GLU A 101 -8.85 -7.73 -2.99
CA GLU A 101 -8.86 -7.45 -1.56
C GLU A 101 -7.57 -7.99 -0.92
N ILE A 102 -6.78 -7.11 -0.36
CA ILE A 102 -5.51 -7.45 0.31
C ILE A 102 -5.75 -7.43 1.81
N ARG A 103 -5.47 -8.53 2.49
CA ARG A 103 -5.57 -8.63 3.94
C ARG A 103 -4.20 -8.87 4.57
N LEU A 104 -3.82 -7.97 5.46
CA LEU A 104 -2.54 -7.96 6.14
C LEU A 104 -2.73 -8.03 7.64
N TYR A 105 -2.19 -9.04 8.29
CA TYR A 105 -2.14 -9.10 9.74
C TYR A 105 -0.77 -8.68 10.26
N TYR A 106 -0.76 -7.62 11.04
CA TYR A 106 0.44 -7.11 11.68
C TYR A 106 0.57 -7.68 13.08
N ALA A 107 1.51 -8.63 13.26
CA ALA A 107 1.78 -9.24 14.56
C ALA A 107 2.57 -8.31 15.50
N SER A 108 3.28 -7.34 14.95
CA SER A 108 4.06 -6.34 15.70
C SER A 108 3.80 -4.91 15.20
N LYS A 109 4.30 -3.92 15.96
CA LYS A 109 4.19 -2.50 15.61
C LYS A 109 5.05 -2.19 14.38
N VAL A 110 4.50 -1.40 13.45
CA VAL A 110 5.16 -0.89 12.26
C VAL A 110 5.39 0.61 12.40
N MET A 111 6.53 1.11 11.95
CA MET A 111 6.89 2.53 12.03
C MET A 111 6.84 3.25 10.70
N ASP A 112 6.82 2.49 9.60
CA ASP A 112 6.63 3.04 8.26
C ASP A 112 5.14 3.08 7.95
N SER A 113 4.66 4.22 7.58
CA SER A 113 3.31 4.43 7.10
C SER A 113 3.29 5.77 6.36
N ASN A 114 2.22 6.07 5.68
CA ASN A 114 1.95 7.39 5.16
C ASN A 114 0.49 7.74 5.45
N MET A 115 -0.22 8.13 4.46
CA MET A 115 -1.59 8.57 4.66
C MET A 115 -2.57 7.41 4.74
N ILE A 116 -3.63 7.75 5.29
CA ILE A 116 -4.88 7.08 5.47
C ILE A 116 -5.57 6.89 4.13
N GLU A 117 -5.95 5.67 3.81
CA GLU A 117 -6.67 5.32 2.58
C GLU A 117 -8.15 5.08 2.84
N GLU A 118 -8.99 5.63 1.96
CA GLU A 118 -10.44 5.58 2.06
C GLU A 118 -11.01 4.15 2.02
N ASN A 119 -10.36 3.27 1.26
CA ASN A 119 -10.81 1.90 1.04
C ASN A 119 -10.15 0.87 1.97
N ALA A 120 -9.43 1.34 2.98
CA ALA A 120 -8.82 0.46 3.97
C ALA A 120 -9.64 0.42 5.25
N VAL A 121 -9.78 -0.76 5.84
CA VAL A 121 -10.49 -0.98 7.11
C VAL A 121 -9.67 -1.87 8.02
N SER A 122 -9.56 -1.50 9.29
CA SER A 122 -8.86 -2.27 10.32
C SER A 122 -9.80 -3.14 11.14
N TYR A 123 -9.31 -4.33 11.48
CA TYR A 123 -9.96 -5.29 12.35
C TYR A 123 -9.00 -5.73 13.45
N GLN A 124 -9.48 -5.83 14.68
CA GLN A 124 -8.68 -6.33 15.79
C GLN A 124 -8.52 -7.84 15.69
N GLY A 125 -7.29 -8.36 15.69
CA GLY A 125 -6.99 -9.78 15.54
C GLY A 125 -6.55 -10.16 14.14
N ASN A 126 -6.38 -11.46 13.91
CA ASN A 126 -6.02 -12.01 12.61
C ASN A 126 -7.28 -12.51 11.89
N HIS A 127 -7.64 -11.83 10.82
CA HIS A 127 -8.80 -12.10 9.97
C HIS A 127 -8.38 -12.32 8.51
N THR A 128 -7.13 -12.69 8.27
CA THR A 128 -6.60 -12.88 6.91
C THR A 128 -7.29 -14.02 6.18
N THR A 129 -7.73 -15.04 6.90
CA THR A 129 -8.35 -16.26 6.33
C THR A 129 -9.87 -16.35 6.56
N ASP A 130 -10.46 -15.38 7.27
CA ASP A 130 -11.88 -15.43 7.58
C ASP A 130 -12.72 -15.19 6.33
N ARG A 131 -13.69 -16.05 6.07
CA ARG A 131 -14.58 -15.91 4.93
C ARG A 131 -15.49 -14.68 5.08
N GLU A 132 -15.93 -14.43 6.30
CA GLU A 132 -16.73 -13.27 6.67
C GLU A 132 -15.98 -12.44 7.69
N LEU A 133 -15.86 -11.15 7.43
CA LEU A 133 -15.21 -10.22 8.34
C LEU A 133 -16.19 -9.78 9.44
N PRO A 134 -15.73 -9.63 10.68
CA PRO A 134 -16.58 -9.06 11.73
C PRO A 134 -16.93 -7.60 11.40
N PRO A 135 -17.96 -7.02 12.06
CA PRO A 135 -18.21 -5.60 11.92
C PRO A 135 -16.96 -4.79 12.28
N PRO A 136 -16.55 -3.84 11.44
CA PRO A 136 -15.37 -3.03 11.71
C PRO A 136 -15.57 -2.24 13.01
N ARG A 137 -14.64 -2.38 13.96
CA ARG A 137 -14.61 -1.53 15.15
C ARG A 137 -13.93 -0.22 14.78
N ARG A 138 -14.72 0.80 14.53
CA ARG A 138 -14.21 2.17 14.47
C ARG A 138 -13.81 2.59 15.87
N GLU A 139 -12.54 2.94 16.07
CA GLU A 139 -12.12 3.56 17.31
C GLU A 139 -12.83 4.91 17.43
N LYS A 140 -13.38 5.23 18.59
CA LYS A 140 -14.20 6.45 18.83
C LYS A 140 -13.49 7.74 18.42
N TYR A 141 -12.17 7.72 18.42
CA TYR A 141 -11.31 8.81 17.94
C TYR A 141 -11.31 8.94 16.41
N MET A 142 -11.48 7.85 15.70
CA MET A 142 -11.53 7.80 14.25
C MET A 142 -12.87 8.27 13.67
N GLU A 143 -13.94 8.30 14.45
CA GLU A 143 -15.25 8.80 13.99
C GLU A 143 -15.21 10.28 13.59
N GLN A 144 -14.32 11.07 14.18
CA GLN A 144 -14.21 12.50 13.89
C GLN A 144 -13.29 12.82 12.69
N TYR A 145 -12.36 11.90 12.33
CA TYR A 145 -11.37 12.09 11.25
C TYR A 145 -11.39 10.98 10.20
N SER A 146 -12.32 10.07 10.28
CA SER A 146 -12.15 8.70 9.86
C SER A 146 -13.01 8.26 8.72
N LEU A 147 -12.64 8.65 7.57
CA LEU A 147 -12.98 7.86 6.38
C LEU A 147 -11.75 7.06 5.87
N TYR A 148 -10.63 7.14 6.56
CA TYR A 148 -9.35 6.68 6.04
C TYR A 148 -8.59 5.84 7.06
N GLU A 149 -7.99 4.78 6.61
CA GLU A 149 -7.09 3.93 7.38
C GLU A 149 -5.69 3.93 6.78
N ALA A 150 -4.66 3.95 7.59
CA ALA A 150 -3.30 3.81 7.11
C ALA A 150 -2.96 2.34 6.88
N ILE A 151 -2.17 2.06 5.86
CA ILE A 151 -1.62 0.75 5.59
C ILE A 151 -0.14 0.78 5.99
N PRO A 152 0.18 0.47 7.25
CA PRO A 152 1.54 0.56 7.72
C PRO A 152 2.43 -0.49 7.06
N GLY A 153 3.61 -0.08 6.62
CA GLY A 153 4.64 -0.97 6.10
C GLY A 153 4.42 -1.54 4.71
N MET A 154 3.21 -1.65 4.21
CA MET A 154 2.98 -1.99 2.80
C MET A 154 3.11 -0.71 1.97
N ASP A 155 3.98 -0.69 0.99
CA ASP A 155 4.23 0.50 0.17
C ASP A 155 4.01 0.30 -1.33
N GLN A 156 3.89 -0.94 -1.82
CA GLN A 156 3.64 -1.21 -3.24
C GLN A 156 3.02 -2.59 -3.48
N ILE A 157 2.13 -2.67 -4.46
CA ILE A 157 1.60 -3.91 -5.02
C ILE A 157 1.93 -3.89 -6.51
N GLU A 158 2.49 -4.99 -7.00
CA GLU A 158 2.91 -5.13 -8.39
C GLU A 158 2.29 -6.34 -9.04
N VAL A 159 2.01 -6.22 -10.33
CA VAL A 159 1.57 -7.31 -11.21
C VAL A 159 2.61 -7.55 -12.30
N PHE A 160 2.91 -8.80 -12.58
CA PHE A 160 3.81 -9.19 -13.67
C PHE A 160 3.05 -9.18 -14.99
N THR A 161 3.31 -8.18 -15.81
CA THR A 161 2.59 -7.94 -17.06
C THR A 161 3.26 -8.58 -18.28
N GLY A 162 4.54 -8.97 -18.18
CA GLY A 162 5.33 -9.46 -19.32
C GLY A 162 5.67 -8.39 -20.36
N GLN A 163 5.06 -7.22 -20.29
CA GLN A 163 5.31 -6.06 -21.13
C GLN A 163 5.43 -4.80 -20.26
N PRO A 164 6.32 -3.86 -20.58
CA PRO A 164 6.46 -2.64 -19.81
C PRO A 164 5.23 -1.75 -19.98
N SER A 165 4.59 -1.38 -18.88
CA SER A 165 3.55 -0.35 -18.85
C SER A 165 4.17 1.03 -18.64
N LYS A 166 3.52 2.07 -19.13
CA LYS A 166 3.91 3.45 -18.84
C LYS A 166 3.47 3.81 -17.42
N ILE A 167 4.41 4.23 -16.58
CA ILE A 167 4.13 4.59 -15.20
C ILE A 167 4.16 6.10 -15.06
N ILE A 168 3.07 6.66 -14.54
CA ILE A 168 2.94 8.05 -14.14
C ILE A 168 3.03 8.10 -12.62
N VAL A 169 3.92 8.91 -12.07
CA VAL A 169 4.04 9.11 -10.63
C VAL A 169 3.45 10.45 -10.24
N ALA A 170 2.38 10.43 -9.45
CA ALA A 170 1.77 11.61 -8.84
C ALA A 170 2.56 11.98 -7.57
N PHE A 171 3.38 13.01 -7.67
CA PHE A 171 4.26 13.46 -6.61
C PHE A 171 3.70 14.74 -5.96
N GLY A 172 3.72 14.83 -4.62
CA GLY A 172 3.17 16.00 -3.93
C GLY A 172 3.02 15.83 -2.41
N ASP A 173 2.23 16.72 -1.86
CA ASP A 173 1.92 16.81 -0.42
C ASP A 173 0.65 16.02 -0.03
N SER A 174 -0.02 16.46 1.05
CA SER A 174 -1.25 15.83 1.54
C SER A 174 -2.40 15.81 0.53
N ILE A 175 -2.47 16.77 -0.38
CA ILE A 175 -3.54 16.82 -1.40
C ILE A 175 -3.37 15.65 -2.36
N THR A 176 -2.12 15.31 -2.69
CA THR A 176 -1.78 14.14 -3.49
C THR A 176 -1.93 12.85 -2.68
N ALA A 177 -1.35 12.81 -1.48
CA ALA A 177 -1.39 11.63 -0.61
C ALA A 177 -2.82 11.16 -0.30
N LEU A 178 -3.76 12.08 -0.14
CA LEU A 178 -5.18 11.79 0.10
C LEU A 178 -5.96 11.32 -1.14
N ASN A 179 -5.29 11.11 -2.27
CA ASN A 179 -5.90 10.61 -3.51
C ASN A 179 -7.03 11.47 -4.13
N ARG A 180 -7.27 12.68 -3.65
CA ARG A 180 -8.42 13.49 -4.07
C ARG A 180 -8.46 13.80 -5.56
N TRP A 181 -7.30 13.96 -6.20
CA TRP A 181 -7.18 14.15 -7.64
C TRP A 181 -6.56 12.95 -8.35
N VAL A 182 -5.77 12.15 -7.65
CA VAL A 182 -5.05 10.99 -8.19
C VAL A 182 -6.04 9.91 -8.65
N LYS A 183 -6.98 9.51 -7.80
CA LYS A 183 -8.04 8.53 -8.17
C LYS A 183 -8.90 8.97 -9.35
N PRO A 184 -9.43 10.21 -9.40
CA PRO A 184 -10.14 10.70 -10.59
C PRO A 184 -9.29 10.72 -11.86
N LEU A 185 -7.99 11.07 -11.77
CA LEU A 185 -7.08 11.01 -12.91
C LEU A 185 -6.82 9.57 -13.34
N GLN A 186 -6.59 8.67 -12.39
CA GLN A 186 -6.41 7.25 -12.66
C GLN A 186 -7.61 6.67 -13.45
N ARG A 187 -8.82 6.99 -13.03
CA ARG A 187 -10.03 6.56 -13.74
C ARG A 187 -10.09 7.12 -15.16
N ARG A 188 -9.78 8.40 -15.35
CA ARG A 188 -9.77 9.03 -16.69
C ARG A 188 -8.70 8.42 -17.60
N LEU A 189 -7.53 8.12 -17.07
CA LEU A 189 -6.48 7.43 -17.83
C LEU A 189 -6.92 6.01 -18.22
N PHE A 190 -7.55 5.31 -17.30
CA PHE A 190 -8.12 3.99 -17.56
C PHE A 190 -9.20 4.03 -18.65
N ASP A 191 -10.15 4.96 -18.57
CA ASP A 191 -11.24 5.11 -19.53
C ASP A 191 -10.72 5.51 -20.94
N ALA A 192 -9.63 6.31 -21.00
CA ALA A 192 -9.11 6.83 -22.26
C ALA A 192 -8.08 5.91 -22.93
N TYR A 193 -7.29 5.18 -22.17
CA TYR A 193 -6.10 4.47 -22.66
C TYR A 193 -6.03 2.99 -22.21
N GLY A 194 -7.03 2.50 -21.49
CA GLY A 194 -6.99 1.15 -20.93
C GLY A 194 -5.79 0.94 -20.00
N GLY A 195 -5.18 -0.23 -20.08
CA GLY A 195 -4.02 -0.60 -19.25
C GLY A 195 -2.65 -0.09 -19.71
N ASP A 196 -2.58 0.86 -20.67
CA ASP A 196 -1.30 1.40 -21.17
C ASP A 196 -0.57 2.22 -20.11
N TYR A 197 -1.29 2.77 -19.14
CA TYR A 197 -0.77 3.63 -18.09
C TYR A 197 -1.15 3.12 -16.71
N ALA A 198 -0.16 3.09 -15.81
CA ALA A 198 -0.37 2.91 -14.39
C ALA A 198 -0.03 4.22 -13.64
N LEU A 199 -0.94 4.70 -12.80
CA LEU A 199 -0.76 5.92 -12.01
C LEU A 199 -0.49 5.57 -10.56
N MET A 200 0.68 6.00 -10.06
CA MET A 200 1.16 5.75 -8.70
C MET A 200 1.06 7.02 -7.86
N ASN A 201 0.56 6.87 -6.63
CA ASN A 201 0.56 7.96 -5.66
C ASN A 201 1.85 7.98 -4.85
N ALA A 202 2.65 9.02 -4.99
CA ALA A 202 3.85 9.27 -4.22
C ALA A 202 3.75 10.57 -3.39
N GLY A 203 2.55 10.97 -3.02
CA GLY A 203 2.31 12.08 -2.12
C GLY A 203 2.72 11.75 -0.69
N ILE A 204 3.27 12.72 0.03
CA ILE A 204 3.61 12.63 1.46
C ILE A 204 2.99 13.82 2.19
N SER A 205 2.14 13.54 3.16
CA SER A 205 1.48 14.56 3.95
C SER A 205 2.46 15.43 4.72
N GLY A 206 2.22 16.73 4.70
CA GLY A 206 3.08 17.70 5.38
C GLY A 206 4.36 18.03 4.63
N ASN A 207 4.61 17.47 3.46
CA ASN A 207 5.79 17.78 2.66
C ASN A 207 5.63 19.06 1.85
N CYS A 208 6.75 19.71 1.57
CA CYS A 208 6.87 20.78 0.60
C CYS A 208 8.21 20.70 -0.15
N LEU A 209 8.27 21.33 -1.33
CA LEU A 209 9.42 21.20 -2.21
C LEU A 209 10.68 21.93 -1.71
N LEU A 210 10.52 22.97 -0.91
CA LEU A 210 11.59 23.92 -0.59
C LEU A 210 12.00 23.94 0.88
N TYR A 211 11.24 23.32 1.76
CA TYR A 211 11.50 23.36 3.20
C TYR A 211 11.31 21.99 3.83
N ASP A 212 12.21 21.67 4.76
CA ASP A 212 12.04 20.57 5.69
C ASP A 212 10.99 20.93 6.72
N ILE A 213 9.91 20.18 6.75
CA ILE A 213 8.95 20.31 7.83
C ILE A 213 9.33 19.26 8.88
N PRO A 214 9.48 19.67 10.16
CA PRO A 214 9.89 18.73 11.23
C PRO A 214 8.99 17.52 11.39
N VAL A 215 7.81 17.53 10.80
CA VAL A 215 6.82 16.43 10.87
C VAL A 215 7.13 15.31 9.89
N SER A 216 7.82 15.58 8.79
CA SER A 216 8.05 14.58 7.73
C SER A 216 9.50 14.12 7.58
N TYR A 217 10.51 14.86 8.03
CA TYR A 217 11.96 14.56 7.88
C TYR A 217 12.39 14.06 6.50
N THR A 218 11.60 14.33 5.47
CA THR A 218 11.85 13.86 4.11
C THR A 218 11.91 15.03 3.16
N HIS A 219 13.05 15.17 2.50
CA HIS A 219 13.19 16.03 1.34
C HIS A 219 12.48 15.39 0.16
N LEU A 220 11.59 16.12 -0.46
CA LEU A 220 11.19 15.81 -1.82
C LEU A 220 12.30 16.30 -2.77
N THR A 221 13.38 15.58 -2.86
CA THR A 221 14.36 15.83 -3.92
C THR A 221 13.82 15.27 -5.22
N LEU A 222 13.35 16.16 -6.08
CA LEU A 222 13.22 15.80 -7.50
C LEU A 222 14.62 15.43 -7.99
N PRO A 223 14.81 14.26 -8.61
CA PRO A 223 16.02 14.02 -9.35
C PRO A 223 16.11 15.14 -10.37
N THR A 224 17.13 15.98 -10.24
CA THR A 224 17.40 17.03 -11.20
C THR A 224 17.83 16.36 -12.48
N ILE A 225 16.88 16.08 -13.35
CA ILE A 225 17.20 15.81 -14.75
C ILE A 225 17.45 17.18 -15.36
N LEU A 226 18.63 17.70 -15.08
CA LEU A 226 19.24 18.75 -15.86
C LEU A 226 20.06 18.08 -16.96
N ARG A 227 19.49 18.02 -18.13
CA ARG A 227 20.00 18.16 -19.50
C ARG A 227 19.36 17.16 -20.44
#